data_d435af40bf25e8a727510613304a0027
#
_entry.id   d435af40bf25e8a727510613304a0027
#
_cell.length_a   1.000
_cell.length_b   1.000
_cell.length_c   1.000
_cell.angle_alpha   90.00
_cell.angle_beta   90.00
_cell.angle_gamma   90.00
#
_symmetry.space_group_name_H-M   'P 1'
#
loop_
_entity.id
_entity.type
_entity.pdbx_description
1 polymer ?
#
loop_
_entity_poly.entity_id
_entity_poly.type
_entity_poly.pdbx_seq_one_letter_code
_entity_poly.pdbx_strand_id
1 'polypeptide(L)'
;YENGKLTLTEIHRFLNEPVETNGTLHWDALRLFHELKQGLLKAQQQGHTDIETIGIDTWGVDFGLLDKNGDLLGNPVHYRDGRTDGMIEKSFAVMPKEQQYAHCGLQFMQFNTLYQLMAVKRDSPEILDIAKQALFMPDLFNYFLTGARVCEQTIASTSALCNPATHDFDTDLMHTFSLRDDLFPKTVKPGTVTG
;
A
#
# COMPACT_ATOMS: atom_id res chain seq x y z
N TYR A 1 -17.82 13.98 -15.61
CA TYR A 1 -18.21 13.18 -16.79
C TYR A 1 -19.52 13.73 -17.33
N GLU A 2 -19.49 14.35 -18.48
CA GLU A 2 -20.66 15.04 -19.03
C GLU A 2 -20.82 14.68 -20.50
N ASN A 3 -22.06 14.36 -20.95
CA ASN A 3 -22.38 13.99 -22.34
C ASN A 3 -21.47 12.91 -22.95
N GLY A 4 -21.08 11.89 -22.18
CA GLY A 4 -20.22 10.82 -22.64
C GLY A 4 -18.73 11.18 -22.73
N LYS A 5 -18.34 12.35 -22.20
CA LYS A 5 -16.93 12.81 -22.19
C LYS A 5 -16.41 12.97 -20.77
N LEU A 6 -15.20 12.48 -20.56
CA LEU A 6 -14.44 12.74 -19.34
C LEU A 6 -13.61 14.03 -19.53
N THR A 7 -13.75 14.96 -18.60
CA THR A 7 -12.92 16.17 -18.52
C THR A 7 -12.11 16.13 -17.25
N LEU A 8 -10.80 16.38 -17.35
CA LEU A 8 -9.89 16.45 -16.20
C LEU A 8 -9.47 17.89 -16.00
N THR A 9 -9.59 18.37 -14.75
CA THR A 9 -9.12 19.69 -14.34
C THR A 9 -8.12 19.52 -13.23
N GLU A 10 -6.89 20.04 -13.43
CA GLU A 10 -5.88 20.03 -12.35
C GLU A 10 -6.23 21.09 -11.32
N ILE A 11 -6.49 20.67 -10.10
CA ILE A 11 -6.83 21.54 -8.98
C ILE A 11 -5.60 21.86 -8.11
N HIS A 12 -4.74 20.86 -7.90
CA HIS A 12 -3.58 20.98 -7.02
C HIS A 12 -2.45 20.06 -7.50
N ARG A 13 -1.24 20.58 -7.44
CA ARG A 13 -0.01 19.85 -7.71
C ARG A 13 1.04 20.20 -6.66
N PHE A 14 1.82 19.22 -6.25
CA PHE A 14 2.91 19.39 -5.29
C PHE A 14 4.05 18.41 -5.61
N LEU A 15 5.21 18.63 -5.02
CA LEU A 15 6.36 17.74 -5.13
C LEU A 15 6.16 16.53 -4.20
N ASN A 16 6.35 15.34 -4.76
CA ASN A 16 6.33 14.09 -4.01
C ASN A 16 7.75 13.51 -4.01
N GLU A 17 8.56 13.97 -3.06
CA GLU A 17 9.95 13.55 -2.90
C GLU A 17 10.10 12.63 -1.69
N PRO A 18 10.93 11.57 -1.80
CA PRO A 18 11.27 10.75 -0.64
C PRO A 18 12.13 11.54 0.34
N VAL A 19 12.01 11.19 1.61
CA VAL A 19 12.84 11.74 2.69
C VAL A 19 13.80 10.66 3.15
N GLU A 20 15.09 10.94 3.14
CA GLU A 20 16.10 10.04 3.66
C GLU A 20 16.41 10.35 5.13
N THR A 21 16.34 9.32 5.98
CA THR A 21 16.76 9.39 7.37
C THR A 21 17.54 8.13 7.75
N ASN A 22 18.72 8.30 8.33
CA ASN A 22 19.59 7.20 8.75
C ASN A 22 19.86 6.15 7.64
N GLY A 23 19.99 6.60 6.39
CA GLY A 23 20.23 5.73 5.23
C GLY A 23 19.00 4.97 4.73
N THR A 24 17.81 5.28 5.21
CA THR A 24 16.53 4.69 4.77
C THR A 24 15.68 5.75 4.08
N LEU A 25 15.16 5.43 2.90
CA LEU A 25 14.24 6.27 2.15
C LEU A 25 12.81 6.06 2.63
N HIS A 26 12.09 7.15 2.91
CA HIS A 26 10.71 7.11 3.38
C HIS A 26 9.81 7.97 2.50
N TRP A 27 8.53 7.59 2.42
CA TRP A 27 7.46 8.48 2.03
C TRP A 27 7.01 9.31 3.23
N ASP A 28 6.87 10.62 3.08
CA ASP A 28 6.22 11.44 4.09
C ASP A 28 4.70 11.35 3.96
N ALA A 29 4.12 10.24 4.45
CA ALA A 29 2.69 9.94 4.30
C ALA A 29 1.80 11.02 4.92
N LEU A 30 2.21 11.63 6.04
CA LEU A 30 1.44 12.68 6.69
C LEU A 30 1.44 13.96 5.86
N ARG A 31 2.57 14.30 5.22
CA ARG A 31 2.65 15.42 4.27
C ARG A 31 1.78 15.16 3.04
N LEU A 32 1.83 13.97 2.47
CA LEU A 32 1.00 13.59 1.33
C LEU A 32 -0.48 13.71 1.66
N PHE A 33 -0.90 13.28 2.84
CA PHE A 33 -2.27 13.44 3.30
C PHE A 33 -2.66 14.91 3.53
N HIS A 34 -1.72 15.72 4.02
CA HIS A 34 -1.92 17.17 4.12
C HIS A 34 -2.20 17.78 2.74
N GLU A 35 -1.39 17.45 1.73
CA GLU A 35 -1.54 17.96 0.36
C GLU A 35 -2.85 17.49 -0.30
N LEU A 36 -3.31 16.26 -0.01
CA LEU A 36 -4.63 15.78 -0.43
C LEU A 36 -5.73 16.70 0.11
N LYS A 37 -5.69 17.03 1.42
CA LYS A 37 -6.65 17.96 2.04
C LYS A 37 -6.54 19.36 1.45
N GLN A 38 -5.34 19.84 1.13
CA GLN A 38 -5.16 21.13 0.43
C GLN A 38 -5.79 21.11 -0.96
N GLY A 39 -5.71 19.98 -1.67
CA GLY A 39 -6.40 19.79 -2.95
C GLY A 39 -7.92 19.93 -2.82
N LEU A 40 -8.52 19.30 -1.81
CA LEU A 40 -9.96 19.40 -1.54
C LEU A 40 -10.38 20.83 -1.18
N LEU A 41 -9.61 21.52 -0.34
CA LEU A 41 -9.88 22.92 0.00
C LEU A 41 -9.79 23.84 -1.22
N LYS A 42 -8.82 23.64 -2.09
CA LYS A 42 -8.69 24.40 -3.35
C LYS A 42 -9.84 24.13 -4.31
N ALA A 43 -10.30 22.88 -4.41
CA ALA A 43 -11.47 22.54 -5.21
C ALA A 43 -12.69 23.33 -4.73
N GLN A 44 -12.94 23.35 -3.42
CA GLN A 44 -14.04 24.14 -2.85
C GLN A 44 -13.88 25.65 -3.15
N GLN A 45 -12.68 26.20 -2.99
CA GLN A 45 -12.40 27.62 -3.27
C GLN A 45 -12.59 27.99 -4.75
N GLN A 46 -12.43 27.03 -5.66
CA GLN A 46 -12.67 27.18 -7.11
C GLN A 46 -14.14 26.98 -7.50
N GLY A 47 -15.02 26.78 -6.52
CA GLY A 47 -16.48 26.64 -6.76
C GLY A 47 -16.96 25.20 -6.94
N HIS A 48 -16.10 24.18 -6.77
CA HIS A 48 -16.52 22.78 -6.78
C HIS A 48 -17.05 22.39 -5.40
N THR A 49 -18.32 22.71 -5.12
CA THR A 49 -18.95 22.51 -3.79
C THR A 49 -19.87 21.28 -3.75
N ASP A 50 -20.11 20.64 -4.87
CA ASP A 50 -21.01 19.50 -5.07
C ASP A 50 -20.23 18.21 -5.39
N ILE A 51 -19.09 18.01 -4.73
CA ILE A 51 -18.28 16.80 -4.90
C ILE A 51 -19.07 15.61 -4.34
N GLU A 52 -19.43 14.67 -5.19
CA GLU A 52 -20.21 13.48 -4.83
C GLU A 52 -19.31 12.31 -4.43
N THR A 53 -18.13 12.19 -5.03
CA THR A 53 -17.23 11.05 -4.79
C THR A 53 -15.75 11.48 -4.78
N ILE A 54 -14.96 10.74 -4.01
CA ILE A 54 -13.50 10.85 -3.98
C ILE A 54 -12.93 9.48 -4.29
N GLY A 55 -12.04 9.40 -5.27
CA GLY A 55 -11.23 8.22 -5.54
C GLY A 55 -9.76 8.53 -5.32
N ILE A 56 -9.01 7.59 -4.75
CA ILE A 56 -7.57 7.73 -4.52
C ILE A 56 -6.82 6.72 -5.36
N ASP A 57 -5.88 7.21 -6.16
CA ASP A 57 -4.89 6.41 -6.87
C ASP A 57 -3.49 6.87 -6.46
N THR A 58 -2.57 5.93 -6.32
CA THR A 58 -1.20 6.22 -5.90
C THR A 58 -0.19 5.36 -6.71
N TRP A 59 0.58 4.54 -6.03
CA TRP A 59 1.53 3.56 -6.59
C TRP A 59 1.40 2.24 -5.83
N GLY A 60 1.87 1.16 -6.43
CA GLY A 60 1.84 -0.18 -5.85
C GLY A 60 2.89 -0.40 -4.77
N VAL A 61 2.83 -1.55 -4.16
CA VAL A 61 3.79 -2.25 -3.31
C VAL A 61 4.09 -1.66 -1.94
N ASP A 62 4.02 -0.34 -1.76
CA ASP A 62 4.35 0.31 -0.49
C ASP A 62 3.15 0.33 0.46
N PHE A 63 3.44 0.25 1.73
CA PHE A 63 2.44 0.12 2.79
C PHE A 63 2.84 0.87 4.06
N GLY A 64 1.84 1.33 4.81
CA GLY A 64 1.97 1.79 6.19
C GLY A 64 1.55 0.73 7.17
N LEU A 65 2.22 0.67 8.32
CA LEU A 65 1.87 -0.21 9.43
C LEU A 65 1.08 0.57 10.48
N LEU A 66 -0.05 0.04 10.90
CA LEU A 66 -0.91 0.62 11.93
C LEU A 66 -0.84 -0.21 13.21
N ASP A 67 -0.82 0.46 14.34
CA ASP A 67 -0.95 -0.20 15.65
C ASP A 67 -2.42 -0.61 15.95
N LYS A 68 -2.64 -1.15 17.15
CA LYS A 68 -3.97 -1.58 17.62
C LYS A 68 -4.99 -0.42 17.71
N ASN A 69 -4.53 0.81 17.90
CA ASN A 69 -5.39 1.98 17.99
C ASN A 69 -5.70 2.55 16.60
N GLY A 70 -4.92 2.17 15.56
CA GLY A 70 -4.99 2.70 14.22
C GLY A 70 -3.99 3.82 13.96
N ASP A 71 -3.08 4.05 14.88
CA ASP A 71 -2.02 5.02 14.69
C ASP A 71 -0.92 4.47 13.76
N LEU A 72 -0.41 5.32 12.87
CA LEU A 72 0.69 4.97 11.99
C LEU A 72 1.99 4.80 12.79
N LEU A 73 2.59 3.61 12.72
CA LEU A 73 3.81 3.28 13.47
C LEU A 73 5.07 4.00 12.97
N GLY A 74 5.03 4.55 11.78
CA GLY A 74 6.10 5.32 11.18
C GLY A 74 5.82 5.58 9.71
N ASN A 75 6.57 6.49 9.11
CA ASN A 75 6.46 6.74 7.68
C ASN A 75 6.79 5.49 6.86
N PRO A 76 5.97 5.16 5.83
CA PRO A 76 6.24 4.02 4.94
C PRO A 76 7.62 4.12 4.30
N VAL A 77 8.33 3.00 4.23
CA VAL A 77 9.61 2.96 3.53
C VAL A 77 9.36 2.93 2.02
N HIS A 78 10.13 3.72 1.30
CA HIS A 78 10.02 3.87 -0.14
C HIS A 78 10.47 2.61 -0.89
N TYR A 79 9.79 2.20 -1.94
CA TYR A 79 10.07 0.99 -2.71
C TYR A 79 11.46 0.95 -3.38
N ARG A 80 12.12 2.10 -3.54
CA ARG A 80 13.50 2.20 -4.05
C ARG A 80 14.57 2.17 -2.95
N ASP A 81 14.17 1.94 -1.70
CA ASP A 81 15.11 1.73 -0.61
C ASP A 81 15.92 0.45 -0.82
N GLY A 82 17.21 0.50 -0.51
CA GLY A 82 18.11 -0.64 -0.70
C GLY A 82 17.87 -1.82 0.25
N ARG A 83 16.94 -1.71 1.22
CA ARG A 83 16.66 -2.78 2.20
C ARG A 83 16.24 -4.11 1.56
N THR A 84 15.69 -4.07 0.35
CA THR A 84 15.23 -5.26 -0.37
C THR A 84 16.27 -5.91 -1.26
N ASP A 85 17.50 -5.39 -1.29
CA ASP A 85 18.59 -5.97 -2.09
C ASP A 85 18.87 -7.42 -1.68
N GLY A 86 18.90 -8.31 -2.67
CA GLY A 86 19.10 -9.75 -2.47
C GLY A 86 17.94 -10.52 -1.82
N MET A 87 16.75 -9.87 -1.62
CA MET A 87 15.61 -10.56 -1.01
C MET A 87 14.93 -11.54 -1.95
N ILE A 88 14.98 -11.33 -3.26
CA ILE A 88 14.43 -12.28 -4.24
C ILE A 88 15.14 -13.63 -4.11
N GLU A 89 16.47 -13.64 -4.14
CA GLU A 89 17.28 -14.88 -4.03
C GLU A 89 17.04 -15.58 -2.68
N LYS A 90 16.95 -14.79 -1.60
CA LYS A 90 16.62 -15.32 -0.28
C LYS A 90 15.22 -15.93 -0.23
N SER A 91 14.25 -15.33 -0.92
CA SER A 91 12.89 -15.87 -0.99
C SER A 91 12.86 -17.21 -1.71
N PHE A 92 13.65 -17.38 -2.79
CA PHE A 92 13.72 -18.65 -3.52
C PHE A 92 14.38 -19.78 -2.73
N ALA A 93 15.18 -19.45 -1.70
CA ALA A 93 15.68 -20.44 -0.75
C ALA A 93 14.59 -20.92 0.23
N VAL A 94 13.54 -20.12 0.46
CA VAL A 94 12.39 -20.48 1.32
C VAL A 94 11.32 -21.22 0.50
N MET A 95 10.97 -20.70 -0.66
CA MET A 95 10.01 -21.29 -1.59
C MET A 95 10.55 -21.17 -3.01
N PRO A 96 10.72 -22.29 -3.77
CA PRO A 96 11.21 -22.24 -5.14
C PRO A 96 10.44 -21.28 -6.03
N LYS A 97 11.12 -20.67 -6.99
CA LYS A 97 10.59 -19.65 -7.90
C LYS A 97 9.27 -20.06 -8.57
N GLU A 98 9.21 -21.31 -9.08
CA GLU A 98 8.04 -21.85 -9.77
C GLU A 98 6.83 -21.98 -8.83
N GLN A 99 7.08 -22.32 -7.56
CA GLN A 99 6.03 -22.40 -6.54
C GLN A 99 5.54 -21.00 -6.17
N GLN A 100 6.45 -20.04 -5.93
CA GLN A 100 6.02 -18.65 -5.67
C GLN A 100 5.16 -18.10 -6.82
N TYR A 101 5.59 -18.35 -8.07
CA TYR A 101 4.83 -17.92 -9.24
C TYR A 101 3.44 -18.60 -9.32
N ALA A 102 3.35 -19.89 -8.98
CA ALA A 102 2.08 -20.59 -8.96
C ALA A 102 1.07 -20.01 -7.95
N HIS A 103 1.57 -19.47 -6.82
CA HIS A 103 0.73 -18.79 -5.82
C HIS A 103 0.31 -17.38 -6.23
N CYS A 104 1.23 -16.55 -6.71
CA CYS A 104 0.95 -15.12 -6.90
C CYS A 104 0.77 -14.67 -8.36
N GLY A 105 1.23 -15.48 -9.34
CA GLY A 105 1.14 -15.16 -10.77
C GLY A 105 1.85 -13.85 -11.19
N LEU A 106 2.71 -13.29 -10.32
CA LEU A 106 3.30 -11.97 -10.51
C LEU A 106 4.78 -12.05 -10.90
N GLN A 107 5.23 -11.09 -11.69
CA GLN A 107 6.65 -10.89 -11.98
C GLN A 107 7.41 -10.56 -10.68
N PHE A 108 8.58 -11.19 -10.49
CA PHE A 108 9.44 -10.92 -9.35
C PHE A 108 10.21 -9.63 -9.52
N MET A 109 9.84 -8.64 -8.73
CA MET A 109 10.51 -7.34 -8.67
C MET A 109 10.94 -7.09 -7.22
N GLN A 110 12.19 -6.70 -7.00
CA GLN A 110 12.74 -6.55 -5.65
C GLN A 110 11.92 -5.65 -4.72
N PHE A 111 11.11 -4.76 -5.28
CA PHE A 111 10.24 -3.86 -4.54
C PHE A 111 8.86 -4.45 -4.19
N ASN A 112 8.49 -5.68 -4.64
CA ASN A 112 7.22 -6.26 -4.22
C ASN A 112 7.13 -6.34 -2.71
N THR A 113 5.91 -6.20 -2.19
CA THR A 113 5.62 -6.11 -0.75
C THR A 113 6.15 -7.31 0.04
N LEU A 114 6.09 -8.52 -0.54
CA LEU A 114 6.68 -9.72 0.07
C LEU A 114 8.14 -9.49 0.47
N TYR A 115 8.95 -8.97 -0.45
CA TYR A 115 10.39 -8.74 -0.18
C TYR A 115 10.62 -7.60 0.78
N GLN A 116 9.77 -6.58 0.76
CA GLN A 116 9.80 -5.51 1.75
C GLN A 116 9.48 -6.05 3.16
N LEU A 117 8.47 -6.91 3.31
CA LEU A 117 8.15 -7.54 4.60
C LEU A 117 9.25 -8.50 5.07
N MET A 118 9.91 -9.23 4.16
CA MET A 118 11.09 -10.02 4.48
C MET A 118 12.23 -9.13 5.02
N ALA A 119 12.43 -7.94 4.43
CA ALA A 119 13.41 -6.98 4.93
C ALA A 119 13.02 -6.45 6.32
N VAL A 120 11.75 -6.12 6.56
CA VAL A 120 11.26 -5.72 7.89
C VAL A 120 11.52 -6.83 8.92
N LYS A 121 11.21 -8.08 8.58
CA LYS A 121 11.49 -9.24 9.46
C LYS A 121 12.97 -9.42 9.80
N ARG A 122 13.85 -9.12 8.83
CA ARG A 122 15.30 -9.21 9.06
C ARG A 122 15.80 -8.10 9.97
N ASP A 123 15.34 -6.87 9.75
CA ASP A 123 15.96 -5.66 10.32
C ASP A 123 15.26 -5.18 11.61
N SER A 124 13.94 -5.37 11.71
CA SER A 124 13.10 -4.87 12.82
C SER A 124 11.86 -5.75 13.01
N PRO A 125 12.03 -7.05 13.35
CA PRO A 125 10.91 -7.99 13.45
C PRO A 125 9.85 -7.53 14.48
N GLU A 126 10.27 -6.85 15.54
CA GLU A 126 9.40 -6.33 16.60
C GLU A 126 8.34 -5.35 16.08
N ILE A 127 8.57 -4.66 14.98
CA ILE A 127 7.56 -3.77 14.42
C ILE A 127 6.36 -4.54 13.85
N LEU A 128 6.58 -5.75 13.35
CA LEU A 128 5.50 -6.63 12.88
C LEU A 128 4.70 -7.23 14.04
N ASP A 129 5.32 -7.37 15.23
CA ASP A 129 4.63 -7.82 16.44
C ASP A 129 3.69 -6.72 16.99
N ILE A 130 4.12 -5.46 16.89
CA ILE A 130 3.33 -4.28 17.33
C ILE A 130 2.26 -3.94 16.29
N ALA A 131 2.58 -4.09 15.00
CA ALA A 131 1.65 -3.77 13.92
C ALA A 131 0.39 -4.64 14.01
N LYS A 132 -0.77 -3.99 14.05
CA LYS A 132 -2.06 -4.71 13.96
C LYS A 132 -2.43 -4.97 12.51
N GLN A 133 -2.21 -3.98 11.63
CA GLN A 133 -2.54 -4.08 10.20
C GLN A 133 -1.53 -3.32 9.35
N ALA A 134 -1.37 -3.78 8.11
CA ALA A 134 -0.72 -3.07 7.02
C ALA A 134 -1.78 -2.59 6.02
N LEU A 135 -1.64 -1.35 5.52
CA LEU A 135 -2.47 -0.80 4.46
C LEU A 135 -1.58 -0.30 3.33
N PHE A 136 -1.91 -0.64 2.09
CA PHE A 136 -1.22 -0.06 0.93
C PHE A 136 -1.47 1.44 0.86
N MET A 137 -0.63 2.16 0.14
CA MET A 137 -0.68 3.63 0.15
C MET A 137 -2.06 4.22 -0.18
N PRO A 138 -2.81 3.76 -1.22
CA PRO A 138 -4.14 4.30 -1.46
C PRO A 138 -5.14 3.92 -0.37
N ASP A 139 -5.04 2.71 0.18
CA ASP A 139 -5.89 2.25 1.28
C ASP A 139 -5.61 3.02 2.57
N LEU A 140 -4.34 3.37 2.83
CA LEU A 140 -3.94 4.19 3.97
C LEU A 140 -4.53 5.59 3.89
N PHE A 141 -4.53 6.22 2.73
CA PHE A 141 -5.16 7.54 2.55
C PHE A 141 -6.68 7.46 2.62
N ASN A 142 -7.29 6.40 2.09
CA ASN A 142 -8.72 6.14 2.27
C ASN A 142 -9.04 5.97 3.77
N TYR A 143 -8.23 5.20 4.50
CA TYR A 143 -8.37 5.06 5.94
C TYR A 143 -8.27 6.40 6.68
N PHE A 144 -7.33 7.26 6.33
CA PHE A 144 -7.20 8.58 6.93
C PHE A 144 -8.39 9.50 6.66
N LEU A 145 -9.12 9.30 5.56
CA LEU A 145 -10.32 10.07 5.24
C LEU A 145 -11.57 9.50 5.92
N THR A 146 -11.70 8.17 5.98
CA THR A 146 -12.99 7.50 6.28
C THR A 146 -12.96 6.69 7.59
N GLY A 147 -11.78 6.31 8.07
CA GLY A 147 -11.61 5.37 9.18
C GLY A 147 -11.79 3.90 8.78
N ALA A 148 -12.15 3.60 7.53
CA ALA A 148 -12.34 2.23 7.05
C ALA A 148 -10.99 1.55 6.74
N ARG A 149 -10.79 0.36 7.30
CA ARG A 149 -9.59 -0.47 7.08
C ARG A 149 -9.91 -1.55 6.08
N VAL A 150 -9.67 -1.29 4.82
CA VAL A 150 -9.88 -2.21 3.71
C VAL A 150 -8.62 -2.31 2.88
N CYS A 151 -8.52 -3.32 2.02
CA CYS A 151 -7.47 -3.49 1.04
C CYS A 151 -8.12 -3.66 -0.34
N GLU A 152 -7.86 -2.77 -1.27
CA GLU A 152 -8.44 -2.86 -2.61
C GLU A 152 -7.68 -3.91 -3.44
N GLN A 153 -8.42 -4.75 -4.20
CA GLN A 153 -7.87 -5.92 -4.90
C GLN A 153 -6.76 -5.59 -5.91
N THR A 154 -6.88 -4.48 -6.65
CA THR A 154 -5.90 -4.15 -7.69
C THR A 154 -4.59 -3.68 -7.10
N ILE A 155 -4.62 -2.92 -6.00
CA ILE A 155 -3.38 -2.55 -5.30
C ILE A 155 -2.78 -3.74 -4.58
N ALA A 156 -3.59 -4.59 -3.95
CA ALA A 156 -3.14 -5.81 -3.28
C ALA A 156 -2.40 -6.75 -4.25
N SER A 157 -2.84 -6.83 -5.51
CA SER A 157 -2.22 -7.68 -6.53
C SER A 157 -0.76 -7.35 -6.81
N THR A 158 -0.30 -6.13 -6.50
CA THR A 158 1.10 -5.71 -6.70
C THR A 158 2.06 -6.30 -5.65
N SER A 159 1.52 -6.91 -4.60
CA SER A 159 2.27 -7.31 -3.40
C SER A 159 3.15 -8.54 -3.56
N ALA A 160 2.90 -9.40 -4.54
CA ALA A 160 3.38 -10.78 -4.63
C ALA A 160 2.92 -11.66 -3.44
N LEU A 161 1.78 -11.33 -2.83
CA LEU A 161 1.15 -12.07 -1.74
C LEU A 161 -0.29 -12.50 -2.07
N CYS A 162 -0.86 -12.05 -3.18
CA CYS A 162 -2.24 -12.36 -3.56
C CYS A 162 -2.33 -13.51 -4.54
N ASN A 163 -3.34 -14.34 -4.36
CA ASN A 163 -3.69 -15.40 -5.29
C ASN A 163 -4.58 -14.83 -6.42
N PRO A 164 -4.19 -14.95 -7.69
CA PRO A 164 -4.93 -14.37 -8.81
C PRO A 164 -6.29 -15.04 -9.07
N ALA A 165 -6.52 -16.25 -8.55
CA ALA A 165 -7.79 -16.94 -8.71
C ALA A 165 -8.84 -16.51 -7.68
N THR A 166 -8.40 -16.21 -6.45
CA THR A 166 -9.29 -15.78 -5.36
C THR A 166 -9.38 -14.26 -5.25
N HIS A 167 -8.41 -13.53 -5.80
CA HIS A 167 -8.21 -12.09 -5.63
C HIS A 167 -8.06 -11.66 -4.16
N ASP A 168 -7.57 -12.57 -3.31
CA ASP A 168 -7.30 -12.32 -1.89
C ASP A 168 -5.88 -12.77 -1.54
N PHE A 169 -5.42 -12.45 -0.35
CA PHE A 169 -4.10 -12.86 0.12
C PHE A 169 -4.00 -14.39 0.19
N ASP A 170 -2.89 -14.93 -0.29
CA ASP A 170 -2.60 -16.36 -0.26
C ASP A 170 -2.02 -16.73 1.11
N THR A 171 -2.83 -17.39 1.94
CA THR A 171 -2.45 -17.75 3.31
C THR A 171 -1.30 -18.74 3.37
N ASP A 172 -1.22 -19.69 2.41
CA ASP A 172 -0.14 -20.67 2.36
C ASP A 172 1.20 -19.99 2.05
N LEU A 173 1.16 -19.03 1.12
CA LEU A 173 2.33 -18.21 0.81
C LEU A 173 2.73 -17.35 2.03
N MET A 174 1.78 -16.67 2.66
CA MET A 174 2.05 -15.86 3.85
C MET A 174 2.65 -16.69 4.99
N HIS A 175 2.09 -17.86 5.29
CA HIS A 175 2.61 -18.77 6.32
C HIS A 175 4.03 -19.26 6.00
N THR A 176 4.30 -19.61 4.74
CA THR A 176 5.64 -20.04 4.32
C THR A 176 6.70 -18.98 4.62
N PHE A 177 6.35 -17.70 4.45
CA PHE A 177 7.22 -16.58 4.82
C PHE A 177 7.04 -16.12 6.28
N SER A 178 6.27 -16.87 7.08
CA SER A 178 5.97 -16.58 8.48
C SER A 178 5.39 -15.17 8.67
N LEU A 179 4.48 -14.80 7.80
CA LEU A 179 3.64 -13.61 7.91
C LEU A 179 2.29 -14.00 8.49
N ARG A 180 1.68 -13.11 9.28
CA ARG A 180 0.37 -13.36 9.87
C ARG A 180 -0.73 -13.15 8.83
N ASP A 181 -1.77 -13.99 8.85
CA ASP A 181 -2.91 -13.92 7.94
C ASP A 181 -3.72 -12.64 8.11
N ASP A 182 -3.73 -12.06 9.31
CA ASP A 182 -4.48 -10.86 9.64
C ASP A 182 -3.65 -9.56 9.48
N LEU A 183 -2.45 -9.66 8.89
CA LEU A 183 -1.60 -8.49 8.67
C LEU A 183 -2.24 -7.49 7.71
N PHE A 184 -2.91 -7.96 6.68
CA PHE A 184 -3.71 -7.14 5.77
C PHE A 184 -5.20 -7.37 6.04
N PRO A 185 -6.07 -6.34 5.90
CA PRO A 185 -7.50 -6.56 5.92
C PRO A 185 -7.94 -7.38 4.69
N LYS A 186 -9.15 -7.95 4.75
CA LYS A 186 -9.73 -8.62 3.59
C LYS A 186 -9.83 -7.68 2.41
N THR A 187 -9.64 -8.24 1.22
CA THR A 187 -9.72 -7.47 0.00
C THR A 187 -11.15 -7.08 -0.34
N VAL A 188 -11.29 -5.90 -0.96
CA VAL A 188 -12.55 -5.39 -1.51
C VAL A 188 -12.39 -5.14 -3.01
N LYS A 189 -13.50 -5.21 -3.73
CA LYS A 189 -13.51 -4.96 -5.18
C LYS A 189 -13.30 -3.47 -5.50
N PRO A 190 -12.72 -3.15 -6.67
CA PRO A 190 -12.70 -1.78 -7.17
C PRO A 190 -14.09 -1.15 -7.17
N GLY A 191 -14.19 0.13 -6.80
CA GLY A 191 -15.45 0.83 -6.72
C GLY A 191 -16.27 0.56 -5.45
N THR A 192 -15.73 -0.18 -4.48
CA THR A 192 -16.38 -0.32 -3.16
C THR A 192 -16.36 1.03 -2.44
N VAL A 193 -17.53 1.47 -1.99
CA VAL A 193 -17.66 2.68 -1.17
C VAL A 193 -17.22 2.36 0.26
N THR A 194 -16.31 3.15 0.80
CA THR A 194 -15.68 2.93 2.12
C THR A 194 -16.01 3.99 3.16
N GLY A 195 -16.70 5.05 2.79
CA GLY A 195 -17.09 6.14 3.69
C GLY A 195 -17.97 7.17 3.02
#